data_868b420d049f484482ec9293f890ffb1
#
_entry.id   868b420d049f484482ec9293f890ffb1
#
_cell.length_a   1.000
_cell.length_b   1.000
_cell.length_c   1.000
_cell.angle_alpha   90.00
_cell.angle_beta   90.00
_cell.angle_gamma   90.00
#
_symmetry.space_group_name_H-M   'P 1'
#
loop_
_entity.id
_entity.type
_entity.pdbx_description
1 polymer ?
#
loop_
_entity_poly.entity_id
_entity_poly.type
_entity_poly.pdbx_seq_one_letter_code
_entity_poly.pdbx_strand_id
1 'polypeptide(L)'
;MTTARTLSNALQQMSDTLVALRVLMRREHELFARARIDITALHDITQHKAELLEQLERFEQQRRDVIEQQGFNGRDRDSSQTAADAIGEGEHWQDILDTARQVKSMNTVSATIIEERSRIERQLMKALHPEESEPLYGASGRPQRSRTSRYRVVG
;
A
#
# COMPACT_ATOMS: atom_id res chain seq x y z
N MET A 1 17.67 -25.50 14.90
CA MET A 1 18.12 -25.23 13.53
C MET A 1 16.99 -24.90 12.58
N THR A 2 15.90 -25.64 12.56
CA THR A 2 14.77 -25.43 11.65
C THR A 2 14.07 -24.09 11.88
N THR A 3 13.90 -23.68 13.13
CA THR A 3 13.19 -22.45 13.50
C THR A 3 13.95 -21.18 13.11
N ALA A 4 15.28 -21.16 13.36
CA ALA A 4 16.12 -20.03 12.94
C ALA A 4 16.13 -19.84 11.42
N ARG A 5 16.20 -20.94 10.67
CA ARG A 5 16.15 -20.92 9.22
C ARG A 5 14.78 -20.43 8.70
N THR A 6 13.70 -20.85 9.34
CA THR A 6 12.35 -20.41 8.97
C THR A 6 12.17 -18.93 9.24
N LEU A 7 12.67 -18.42 10.37
CA LEU A 7 12.65 -16.99 10.69
C LEU A 7 13.48 -16.18 9.69
N SER A 8 14.71 -16.62 9.40
CA SER A 8 15.58 -15.96 8.42
C SER A 8 14.92 -15.89 7.03
N ASN A 9 14.30 -16.99 6.58
CA ASN A 9 13.56 -17.01 5.32
C ASN A 9 12.36 -16.05 5.33
N ALA A 10 11.59 -16.00 6.41
CA ALA A 10 10.47 -15.08 6.53
C ALA A 10 10.94 -13.62 6.46
N LEU A 11 12.02 -13.27 7.16
CA LEU A 11 12.63 -11.93 7.10
C LEU A 11 13.10 -11.58 5.69
N GLN A 12 13.75 -12.50 4.99
CA GLN A 12 14.19 -12.28 3.62
C GLN A 12 13.02 -12.04 2.67
N GLN A 13 11.96 -12.82 2.77
CA GLN A 13 10.76 -12.66 1.95
C GLN A 13 10.02 -11.35 2.24
N MET A 14 9.96 -10.94 3.51
CA MET A 14 9.43 -9.64 3.90
C MET A 14 10.24 -8.50 3.30
N SER A 15 11.56 -8.58 3.38
CA SER A 15 12.47 -7.59 2.80
C SER A 15 12.27 -7.45 1.28
N ASP A 16 12.26 -8.57 0.57
CA ASP A 16 12.08 -8.59 -0.88
C ASP A 16 10.71 -8.01 -1.29
N THR A 17 9.66 -8.33 -0.56
CA THR A 17 8.31 -7.82 -0.80
C THR A 17 8.23 -6.32 -0.56
N LEU A 18 8.83 -5.83 0.51
CA LEU A 18 8.87 -4.39 0.84
C LEU A 18 9.67 -3.59 -0.19
N VAL A 19 10.79 -4.12 -0.66
CA VAL A 19 11.57 -3.49 -1.74
C VAL A 19 10.75 -3.42 -3.03
N ALA A 20 10.05 -4.50 -3.38
CA ALA A 20 9.15 -4.51 -4.54
C ALA A 20 8.02 -3.49 -4.41
N LEU A 21 7.40 -3.37 -3.24
CA LEU A 21 6.39 -2.35 -2.93
C LEU A 21 6.95 -0.93 -3.10
N ARG A 22 8.14 -0.67 -2.60
CA ARG A 22 8.80 0.63 -2.71
C ARG A 22 9.04 1.02 -4.17
N VAL A 23 9.53 0.10 -4.99
CA VAL A 23 9.71 0.33 -6.44
C VAL A 23 8.37 0.64 -7.11
N LEU A 24 7.34 -0.12 -6.79
CA LEU A 24 6.02 0.05 -7.37
C LEU A 24 5.39 1.40 -6.98
N MET A 25 5.55 1.82 -5.72
CA MET A 25 5.06 3.11 -5.25
C MET A 25 5.80 4.30 -5.86
N ARG A 26 7.09 4.16 -6.16
CA ARG A 26 7.82 5.17 -6.93
C ARG A 26 7.24 5.34 -8.33
N ARG A 27 6.90 4.24 -8.99
CA ARG A 27 6.21 4.28 -10.29
C ARG A 27 4.84 4.95 -10.19
N GLU A 28 4.10 4.66 -9.14
CA GLU A 28 2.81 5.32 -8.87
C GLU A 28 2.98 6.83 -8.74
N HIS A 29 3.95 7.30 -7.96
CA HIS A 29 4.25 8.71 -7.80
C HIS A 29 4.68 9.37 -9.11
N GLU A 30 5.46 8.69 -9.93
CA GLU A 30 5.84 9.18 -11.27
C GLU A 30 4.63 9.33 -12.20
N LEU A 31 3.69 8.39 -12.14
CA LEU A 31 2.44 8.49 -12.90
C LEU A 31 1.58 9.67 -12.44
N PHE A 32 1.50 9.92 -11.15
CA PHE A 32 0.77 11.07 -10.60
C PHE A 32 1.42 12.42 -10.97
N ALA A 33 2.72 12.45 -11.20
CA ALA A 33 3.44 13.66 -11.59
C ALA A 33 3.21 14.07 -13.06
N ARG A 34 2.64 13.18 -13.87
CA ARG A 34 2.34 13.47 -15.28
C ARG A 34 1.10 14.35 -15.43
N ALA A 35 1.10 15.22 -16.44
CA ALA A 35 -0.05 16.05 -16.77
C ALA A 35 -1.29 15.23 -17.16
N ARG A 36 -1.07 14.09 -17.82
CA ARG A 36 -2.09 13.08 -18.12
C ARG A 36 -1.77 11.80 -17.36
N ILE A 37 -2.73 11.32 -16.57
CA ILE A 37 -2.59 10.03 -15.88
C ILE A 37 -2.96 8.91 -16.85
N ASP A 38 -2.07 7.93 -16.96
CA ASP A 38 -2.37 6.63 -17.56
C ASP A 38 -3.16 5.79 -16.57
N ILE A 39 -4.47 5.77 -16.71
CA ILE A 39 -5.39 5.09 -15.79
C ILE A 39 -5.17 3.58 -15.82
N THR A 40 -4.87 2.99 -16.98
CA THR A 40 -4.59 1.55 -17.10
C THR A 40 -3.33 1.18 -16.34
N ALA A 41 -2.25 1.94 -16.51
CA ALA A 41 -1.00 1.72 -15.76
C ALA A 41 -1.20 1.88 -14.25
N LEU A 42 -1.99 2.88 -13.83
CA LEU A 42 -2.30 3.11 -12.42
C LEU A 42 -3.14 1.97 -11.83
N HIS A 43 -4.10 1.44 -12.58
CA HIS A 43 -4.89 0.29 -12.17
C HIS A 43 -4.02 -0.96 -11.98
N ASP A 44 -3.12 -1.24 -12.90
CA ASP A 44 -2.17 -2.35 -12.82
C ASP A 44 -1.27 -2.24 -11.59
N ILE A 45 -0.77 -1.04 -11.30
CA ILE A 45 0.01 -0.77 -10.10
C ILE A 45 -0.82 -1.02 -8.83
N THR A 46 -2.04 -0.54 -8.76
CA THR A 46 -2.93 -0.71 -7.62
C THR A 46 -3.20 -2.18 -7.34
N GLN A 47 -3.46 -2.95 -8.38
CA GLN A 47 -3.68 -4.40 -8.28
C GLN A 47 -2.43 -5.13 -7.79
N HIS A 48 -1.28 -4.81 -8.34
CA HIS A 48 0.01 -5.40 -7.94
C HIS A 48 0.39 -5.02 -6.50
N LYS A 49 0.13 -3.78 -6.08
CA LYS A 49 0.27 -3.37 -4.67
C LYS A 49 -0.57 -4.24 -3.74
N ALA A 50 -1.83 -4.49 -4.09
CA ALA A 50 -2.72 -5.32 -3.29
C ALA A 50 -2.18 -6.75 -3.13
N GLU A 51 -1.66 -7.35 -4.20
CA GLU A 51 -1.05 -8.68 -4.19
C GLU A 51 0.20 -8.72 -3.30
N LEU A 52 1.07 -7.72 -3.41
CA LEU A 52 2.29 -7.62 -2.59
C LEU A 52 1.97 -7.40 -1.10
N LEU A 53 0.97 -6.60 -0.79
CA LEU A 53 0.52 -6.39 0.60
C LEU A 53 -0.04 -7.68 1.20
N GLU A 54 -0.79 -8.45 0.45
CA GLU A 54 -1.28 -9.76 0.87
C GLU A 54 -0.13 -10.75 1.13
N GLN A 55 0.87 -10.77 0.25
CA GLN A 55 2.08 -11.57 0.47
C GLN A 55 2.84 -11.14 1.72
N LEU A 56 3.01 -9.83 1.93
CA LEU A 56 3.67 -9.29 3.11
C LEU A 56 2.96 -9.70 4.40
N GLU A 57 1.65 -9.66 4.41
CA GLU A 57 0.83 -10.08 5.55
C GLU A 57 1.05 -11.56 5.89
N ARG A 58 1.11 -12.44 4.88
CA ARG A 58 1.43 -13.86 5.08
C ARG A 58 2.82 -14.09 5.66
N PHE A 59 3.82 -13.39 5.17
CA PHE A 59 5.19 -13.51 5.68
C PHE A 59 5.32 -12.94 7.09
N GLU A 60 4.62 -11.85 7.39
CA GLU A 60 4.57 -11.30 8.74
C GLU A 60 3.89 -12.26 9.73
N GLN A 61 2.81 -12.90 9.33
CA GLN A 61 2.16 -13.92 10.15
C GLN A 61 3.09 -15.11 10.40
N GLN A 62 3.78 -15.57 9.36
CA GLN A 62 4.78 -16.65 9.50
C GLN A 62 5.90 -16.27 10.47
N ARG A 63 6.40 -15.04 10.40
CA ARG A 63 7.39 -14.51 11.34
C ARG A 63 6.88 -14.54 12.78
N ARG A 64 5.68 -14.04 13.00
CA ARG A 64 5.04 -14.04 14.33
C ARG A 64 4.89 -15.44 14.89
N ASP A 65 4.37 -16.37 14.11
CA ASP A 65 4.17 -17.75 14.52
C ASP A 65 5.48 -18.41 14.95
N VAL A 66 6.56 -18.17 14.20
CA VAL A 66 7.88 -18.72 14.52
C VAL A 66 8.43 -18.18 15.83
N ILE A 67 8.34 -16.86 16.07
CA ILE A 67 8.86 -16.28 17.31
C ILE A 67 7.97 -16.58 18.52
N GLU A 68 6.68 -16.75 18.33
CA GLU A 68 5.75 -17.19 19.38
C GLU A 68 6.01 -18.65 19.81
N GLN A 69 6.36 -19.52 18.87
CA GLN A 69 6.81 -20.89 19.17
C GLN A 69 8.08 -20.92 20.03
N GLN A 70 8.89 -19.88 19.99
CA GLN A 70 10.09 -19.72 20.82
C GLN A 70 9.80 -19.06 22.17
N GLY A 71 8.56 -18.75 22.49
CA GLY A 71 8.14 -18.10 23.73
C GLY A 71 8.21 -16.58 23.74
N PHE A 72 8.44 -15.96 22.58
CA PHE A 72 8.39 -14.50 22.43
C PHE A 72 7.00 -14.01 22.06
N ASN A 73 6.68 -12.75 22.41
CA ASN A 73 5.47 -12.10 21.93
C ASN A 73 5.70 -11.54 20.51
N GLY A 74 5.08 -12.13 19.50
CA GLY A 74 5.24 -11.73 18.09
C GLY A 74 4.79 -10.34 17.74
N ARG A 75 4.02 -9.70 18.61
CA ARG A 75 3.54 -8.31 18.43
C ARG A 75 4.36 -7.29 19.20
N ASP A 76 5.19 -7.75 20.13
CA ASP A 76 6.04 -6.89 20.92
C ASP A 76 7.31 -6.52 20.15
N ARG A 77 7.63 -5.24 20.11
CA ARG A 77 8.77 -4.71 19.38
C ARG A 77 10.10 -5.23 19.91
N ASP A 78 10.25 -5.24 21.24
CA ASP A 78 11.50 -5.65 21.88
C ASP A 78 11.71 -7.17 21.73
N SER A 79 10.65 -7.97 21.84
CA SER A 79 10.68 -9.40 21.60
C SER A 79 11.05 -9.75 20.17
N SER A 80 10.53 -9.03 19.19
CA SER A 80 10.86 -9.20 17.77
C SER A 80 12.34 -8.90 17.50
N GLN A 81 12.87 -7.83 18.08
CA GLN A 81 14.28 -7.48 17.99
C GLN A 81 15.17 -8.55 18.65
N THR A 82 14.83 -8.97 19.85
CA THR A 82 15.56 -10.00 20.57
C THR A 82 15.60 -11.32 19.79
N ALA A 83 14.48 -11.73 19.20
CA ALA A 83 14.41 -12.94 18.38
C ALA A 83 15.28 -12.84 17.12
N ALA A 84 15.31 -11.70 16.47
CA ALA A 84 16.15 -11.44 15.30
C ALA A 84 17.65 -11.41 15.69
N ASP A 85 18.00 -10.76 16.77
CA ASP A 85 19.37 -10.70 17.30
C ASP A 85 19.91 -12.09 17.64
N ALA A 86 19.07 -12.96 18.19
CA ALA A 86 19.45 -14.31 18.58
C ALA A 86 19.89 -15.20 17.40
N ILE A 87 19.46 -14.88 16.18
CA ILE A 87 19.85 -15.59 14.95
C ILE A 87 20.82 -14.78 14.08
N GLY A 88 21.34 -13.65 14.57
CA GLY A 88 22.25 -12.77 13.83
C GLY A 88 21.59 -11.90 12.76
N GLU A 89 20.26 -11.74 12.80
CA GLU A 89 19.46 -11.00 11.82
C GLU A 89 18.94 -9.66 12.37
N GLY A 90 19.50 -9.16 13.46
CA GLY A 90 19.03 -7.93 14.12
C GLY A 90 19.12 -6.70 13.24
N GLU A 91 20.22 -6.51 12.52
CA GLU A 91 20.39 -5.40 11.57
C GLU A 91 19.42 -5.54 10.38
N HIS A 92 19.28 -6.76 9.85
CA HIS A 92 18.32 -7.04 8.78
C HIS A 92 16.89 -6.72 9.20
N TRP A 93 16.51 -7.05 10.43
CA TRP A 93 15.20 -6.68 10.98
C TRP A 93 15.02 -5.17 11.06
N GLN A 94 16.02 -4.41 11.46
CA GLN A 94 15.98 -2.95 11.47
C GLN A 94 15.81 -2.38 10.06
N ASP A 95 16.52 -2.91 9.07
CA ASP A 95 16.37 -2.50 7.67
C ASP A 95 14.96 -2.78 7.14
N ILE A 96 14.37 -3.91 7.52
CA ILE A 96 12.97 -4.22 7.19
C ILE A 96 12.02 -3.18 7.78
N LEU A 97 12.19 -2.83 9.07
CA LEU A 97 11.36 -1.81 9.71
C LEU A 97 11.52 -0.44 9.06
N ASP A 98 12.73 -0.06 8.69
CA ASP A 98 12.99 1.21 8.00
C ASP A 98 12.34 1.25 6.62
N THR A 99 12.45 0.18 5.85
CA THR A 99 11.77 0.07 4.56
C THR A 99 10.25 0.09 4.71
N ALA A 100 9.72 -0.57 5.72
CA ALA A 100 8.28 -0.56 6.02
C ALA A 100 7.78 0.86 6.35
N ARG A 101 8.55 1.64 7.10
CA ARG A 101 8.23 3.05 7.39
C ARG A 101 8.22 3.89 6.11
N GLN A 102 9.20 3.70 5.23
CA GLN A 102 9.26 4.38 3.93
C GLN A 102 8.04 4.03 3.07
N VAL A 103 7.70 2.76 2.95
CA VAL A 103 6.53 2.29 2.19
C VAL A 103 5.24 2.88 2.76
N LYS A 104 5.08 2.91 4.07
CA LYS A 104 3.93 3.52 4.74
C LYS A 104 3.83 5.01 4.43
N SER A 105 4.94 5.73 4.50
CA SER A 105 5.01 7.16 4.19
C SER A 105 4.65 7.43 2.73
N MET A 106 5.19 6.65 1.80
CA MET A 106 4.87 6.77 0.37
C MET A 106 3.39 6.48 0.09
N ASN A 107 2.81 5.51 0.76
CA ASN A 107 1.38 5.21 0.62
C ASN A 107 0.50 6.34 1.14
N THR A 108 0.89 7.00 2.22
CA THR A 108 0.21 8.20 2.73
C THR A 108 0.27 9.34 1.72
N VAL A 109 1.41 9.57 1.07
CA VAL A 109 1.56 10.56 0.00
C VAL A 109 0.65 10.24 -1.18
N SER A 110 0.57 8.98 -1.62
CA SER A 110 -0.34 8.54 -2.68
C SER A 110 -1.81 8.83 -2.34
N ALA A 111 -2.23 8.53 -1.12
CA ALA A 111 -3.59 8.81 -0.65
C ALA A 111 -3.91 10.32 -0.69
N THR A 112 -2.97 11.16 -0.25
CA THR A 112 -3.09 12.62 -0.28
C THR A 112 -3.22 13.14 -1.71
N ILE A 113 -2.43 12.62 -2.65
CA ILE A 113 -2.50 13.01 -4.07
C ILE A 113 -3.86 12.66 -4.66
N ILE A 114 -4.38 11.46 -4.37
CA ILE A 114 -5.70 11.03 -4.84
C ILE A 114 -6.80 11.94 -4.29
N GLU A 115 -6.77 12.29 -3.01
CA GLU A 115 -7.74 13.20 -2.39
C GLU A 115 -7.70 14.59 -3.01
N GLU A 116 -6.51 15.17 -3.21
CA GLU A 116 -6.34 16.48 -3.81
C GLU A 116 -6.84 16.53 -5.27
N ARG A 117 -6.54 15.49 -6.05
CA ARG A 117 -7.06 15.39 -7.43
C ARG A 117 -8.58 15.27 -7.46
N SER A 118 -9.18 14.46 -6.59
CA SER A 118 -10.64 14.36 -6.46
C SER A 118 -11.28 15.70 -6.09
N ARG A 119 -10.63 16.45 -5.20
CA ARG A 119 -11.09 17.76 -4.79
C ARG A 119 -11.08 18.76 -5.96
N ILE A 120 -10.01 18.79 -6.73
CA ILE A 120 -9.87 19.64 -7.91
C ILE A 120 -10.90 19.28 -8.97
N GLU A 121 -11.09 18.00 -9.26
CA GLU A 121 -12.11 17.53 -10.21
C GLU A 121 -13.52 17.96 -9.78
N ARG A 122 -13.86 17.82 -8.50
CA ARG A 122 -15.16 18.27 -7.98
C ARG A 122 -15.35 19.78 -8.14
N GLN A 123 -14.30 20.57 -7.89
CA GLN A 123 -14.36 22.02 -8.08
C GLN A 123 -14.56 22.40 -9.55
N LEU A 124 -13.85 21.72 -10.46
CA LEU A 124 -14.00 21.94 -11.90
C LEU A 124 -15.40 21.55 -12.38
N MET A 125 -15.93 20.43 -11.94
CA MET A 125 -17.28 19.98 -12.28
C MET A 125 -18.35 20.94 -11.75
N LYS A 126 -18.19 21.47 -10.55
CA LYS A 126 -19.09 22.53 -10.02
C LYS A 126 -19.05 23.80 -10.82
N ALA A 127 -17.88 24.21 -11.33
CA ALA A 127 -17.73 25.41 -12.12
C ALA A 127 -18.29 25.26 -13.54
N LEU A 128 -18.14 24.08 -14.15
CA LEU A 128 -18.56 23.80 -15.52
C LEU A 128 -20.01 23.30 -15.60
N HIS A 129 -20.45 22.49 -14.63
CA HIS A 129 -21.76 21.85 -14.56
C HIS A 129 -22.28 21.86 -13.11
N PRO A 130 -22.83 23.00 -12.62
CA PRO A 130 -23.28 23.11 -11.23
C PRO A 130 -24.33 22.08 -10.81
N GLU A 131 -25.05 21.50 -11.77
CA GLU A 131 -26.18 20.58 -11.59
C GLU A 131 -25.73 19.09 -11.55
N GLU A 132 -24.51 18.78 -12.02
CA GLU A 132 -24.00 17.41 -12.22
C GLU A 132 -22.75 17.08 -11.39
N SER A 133 -22.58 17.72 -10.24
CA SER A 133 -21.36 17.61 -9.45
C SER A 133 -21.29 16.31 -8.64
N GLU A 134 -21.04 15.16 -9.30
CA GLU A 134 -20.72 13.92 -8.61
C GLU A 134 -19.21 13.66 -8.60
N PRO A 135 -18.62 13.24 -7.45
CA PRO A 135 -17.18 12.96 -7.38
C PRO A 135 -16.83 11.69 -8.15
N LEU A 136 -15.74 11.73 -8.95
CA LEU A 136 -15.20 10.58 -9.69
C LEU A 136 -14.63 9.49 -8.76
N TYR A 137 -14.12 9.90 -7.60
CA TYR A 137 -13.56 9.00 -6.58
C TYR A 137 -14.35 9.12 -5.28
N GLY A 138 -14.73 7.98 -4.69
CA GLY A 138 -15.31 7.92 -3.36
C GLY A 138 -14.25 8.07 -2.25
N ALA A 139 -14.69 8.11 -0.99
CA ALA A 139 -13.82 8.23 0.19
C ALA A 139 -12.74 7.15 0.31
N SER A 140 -12.90 6.01 -0.38
CA SER A 140 -11.92 4.91 -0.45
C SER A 140 -10.88 5.03 -1.57
N GLY A 141 -10.90 6.13 -2.35
CA GLY A 141 -10.03 6.30 -3.53
C GLY A 141 -10.38 5.38 -4.70
N ARG A 142 -11.54 4.75 -4.69
CA ARG A 142 -12.04 3.91 -5.79
C ARG A 142 -12.94 4.72 -6.71
N PRO A 143 -12.88 4.49 -8.03
CA PRO A 143 -13.78 5.16 -8.96
C PRO A 143 -15.22 4.79 -8.64
N GLN A 144 -16.07 5.80 -8.47
CA GLN A 144 -17.51 5.62 -8.33
C GLN A 144 -18.13 5.58 -9.74
N ARG A 145 -19.05 4.63 -9.96
CA ARG A 145 -19.87 4.63 -11.15
C ARG A 145 -20.77 5.86 -11.15
N SER A 146 -20.62 6.73 -12.14
CA SER A 146 -21.59 7.78 -12.38
C SER A 146 -22.95 7.15 -12.60
N ARG A 147 -23.96 7.55 -11.80
CA ARG A 147 -25.33 7.28 -12.16
C ARG A 147 -25.60 8.06 -13.44
N THR A 148 -25.77 7.36 -14.54
CA THR A 148 -26.26 7.95 -15.78
C THR A 148 -27.58 8.65 -15.46
N SER A 149 -27.53 9.97 -15.44
CA SER A 149 -28.74 10.78 -15.45
C SER A 149 -29.50 10.42 -16.72
N ARG A 150 -30.64 9.77 -16.55
CA ARG A 150 -31.57 9.57 -17.67
C ARG A 150 -32.08 10.95 -18.05
N TYR A 151 -31.54 11.51 -19.12
CA TYR A 151 -32.18 12.62 -19.78
C TYR A 151 -33.58 12.17 -20.22
N ARG A 152 -34.60 12.63 -19.51
CA ARG A 152 -35.96 12.61 -20.02
C ARG A 152 -36.02 13.77 -21.02
N VAL A 153 -35.90 13.46 -22.30
CA VAL A 153 -36.30 14.35 -23.35
C VAL A 153 -37.81 14.44 -23.25
N VAL A 154 -38.32 15.54 -22.71
CA VAL A 154 -39.72 15.89 -22.84
C VAL A 154 -39.80 16.58 -24.19
N GLY A 155 -40.27 15.85 -25.19
CA GLY A 155 -40.71 16.37 -26.46
C GLY A 155 -42.03 17.07 -26.33
#